data_8d07401a0afc2a0b0013444ccaaa5811
#
_entry.id   8d07401a0afc2a0b0013444ccaaa5811
#
_cell.length_a   1.000
_cell.length_b   1.000
_cell.length_c   1.000
_cell.angle_alpha   90.00
_cell.angle_beta   90.00
_cell.angle_gamma   90.00
#
_symmetry.space_group_name_H-M   'P 1'
#
loop_
_entity.id
_entity.type
_entity.pdbx_description
1 polymer ?
#
loop_
_entity_poly.entity_id
_entity_poly.type
_entity_poly.pdbx_seq_one_letter_code
_entity_poly.pdbx_strand_id
1 'polypeptide(L)'
;YNPAIYFSVIENGEKIGYREPVYTCNPGITRVFDFPILEGDIDCLNDPDKLILPESTARKIFGNQPAVGKVLHAEEAVQTKDNREYTVGAVYKDFPGNTQVRNLIYTAIGPTFQRDNFEASNFACYVLLDDAGAAQDVIDNFNTHFDFGKIGKKDEKLKLTPLTDIYYLNESQDGMIFRSGNKEVTLLLFFIALLIIIVAAINFTNFSTALTPLRIKSINTQKVLGSSDTLLRNALLAEAAIVSLI
;
A
#
# COMPACT_ATOMS: atom_id res chain seq x y z
N TYR A 1 2.74 8.47 14.64
CA TYR A 1 3.73 9.26 13.88
C TYR A 1 5.12 8.78 14.26
N ASN A 2 5.82 8.20 13.32
CA ASN A 2 7.19 7.79 13.57
C ASN A 2 8.13 8.81 12.92
N PRO A 3 8.79 9.62 13.72
CA PRO A 3 9.86 10.46 13.22
C PRO A 3 10.93 9.55 12.61
N ALA A 4 11.54 10.00 11.52
CA ALA A 4 12.71 9.33 11.00
C ALA A 4 13.80 9.37 12.06
N ILE A 5 14.32 8.21 12.45
CA ILE A 5 15.41 8.10 13.40
C ILE A 5 16.73 8.20 12.65
N TYR A 6 17.72 8.79 13.31
CA TYR A 6 19.10 8.75 12.84
C TYR A 6 19.74 7.44 13.30
N PHE A 7 20.13 6.62 12.35
CA PHE A 7 20.95 5.46 12.59
C PHE A 7 22.36 5.73 12.11
N SER A 8 23.33 5.20 12.82
CA SER A 8 24.71 5.17 12.36
C SER A 8 25.24 3.76 12.33
N VAL A 9 26.09 3.52 11.36
CA VAL A 9 26.86 2.29 11.20
C VAL A 9 28.33 2.66 11.26
N ILE A 10 29.14 1.84 11.92
CA ILE A 10 30.60 2.01 11.91
C ILE A 10 31.16 1.15 10.78
N GLU A 11 31.68 1.80 9.74
CA GLU A 11 32.33 1.15 8.61
C GLU A 11 33.76 1.65 8.48
N ASN A 12 34.73 0.74 8.50
CA ASN A 12 36.17 1.06 8.45
C ASN A 12 36.65 2.09 9.50
N GLY A 13 35.99 2.16 10.67
CA GLY A 13 36.28 3.12 11.73
C GLY A 13 35.63 4.50 11.55
N GLU A 14 34.92 4.72 10.47
CA GLU A 14 34.12 5.93 10.23
C GLU A 14 32.66 5.69 10.58
N LYS A 15 32.01 6.71 11.17
CA LYS A 15 30.60 6.69 11.53
C LYS A 15 29.79 7.29 10.37
N ILE A 16 28.99 6.45 9.70
CA ILE A 16 28.11 6.85 8.60
C ILE A 16 26.67 6.91 9.12
N GLY A 17 26.03 8.07 9.00
CA GLY A 17 24.68 8.33 9.48
C GLY A 17 23.61 8.16 8.38
N TYR A 18 22.50 7.54 8.75
CA TYR A 18 21.31 7.36 7.91
C TYR A 18 20.07 7.84 8.65
N ARG A 19 19.18 8.53 7.94
CA ARG A 19 17.89 8.95 8.49
C ARG A 19 16.79 8.11 7.88
N GLU A 20 16.24 7.18 8.68
CA GLU A 20 15.24 6.23 8.23
C GLU A 20 14.00 6.25 9.12
N PRO A 21 12.81 6.11 8.53
CA PRO A 21 11.58 6.00 9.30
C PRO A 21 11.48 4.62 9.97
N VAL A 22 11.15 4.63 11.26
CA VAL A 22 10.97 3.42 12.06
C VAL A 22 9.53 3.29 12.52
N TYR A 23 9.02 2.09 12.48
CA TYR A 23 7.70 1.75 12.99
C TYR A 23 7.83 0.77 14.15
N THR A 24 7.38 1.22 15.33
CA THR A 24 7.31 0.34 16.49
C THR A 24 5.99 -0.42 16.46
N CYS A 25 6.04 -1.73 16.50
CA CYS A 25 4.87 -2.59 16.34
C CYS A 25 4.80 -3.71 17.37
N ASN A 26 3.61 -4.27 17.55
CA ASN A 26 3.46 -5.53 18.26
C ASN A 26 4.00 -6.66 17.36
N PRO A 27 4.77 -7.62 17.91
CA PRO A 27 5.27 -8.76 17.13
C PRO A 27 4.18 -9.54 16.38
N GLY A 28 2.93 -9.50 16.85
CA GLY A 28 1.78 -10.09 16.18
C GLY A 28 1.49 -9.53 14.77
N ILE A 29 2.13 -8.43 14.36
CA ILE A 29 2.01 -7.89 13.01
C ILE A 29 2.38 -8.92 11.94
N THR A 30 3.31 -9.81 12.23
CA THR A 30 3.78 -10.87 11.33
C THR A 30 2.77 -12.01 11.13
N ARG A 31 1.75 -12.09 11.99
CA ARG A 31 0.62 -13.02 11.84
C ARG A 31 -0.51 -12.42 11.02
N VAL A 32 -0.60 -11.08 11.00
CA VAL A 32 -1.64 -10.35 10.26
C VAL A 32 -1.21 -10.07 8.84
N PHE A 33 0.07 -9.74 8.66
CA PHE A 33 0.64 -9.43 7.34
C PHE A 33 1.77 -10.42 7.02
N ASP A 34 1.79 -10.92 5.80
CA ASP A 34 2.86 -11.76 5.29
C ASP A 34 4.05 -10.89 4.88
N PHE A 35 5.15 -11.03 5.61
CA PHE A 35 6.43 -10.39 5.30
C PHE A 35 7.31 -11.40 4.55
N PRO A 36 7.53 -11.23 3.24
CA PRO A 36 8.37 -12.13 2.48
C PRO A 36 9.84 -11.97 2.90
N ILE A 37 10.35 -12.86 3.75
CA ILE A 37 11.70 -12.77 4.31
C ILE A 37 12.73 -13.20 3.27
N LEU A 38 13.75 -12.38 3.08
CA LEU A 38 14.90 -12.64 2.20
C LEU A 38 16.10 -13.15 2.99
N GLU A 39 16.33 -12.59 4.20
CA GLU A 39 17.44 -12.96 5.08
C GLU A 39 16.94 -12.99 6.53
N GLY A 40 17.47 -13.91 7.35
CA GLY A 40 17.17 -13.97 8.78
C GLY A 40 15.85 -14.64 9.13
N ASP A 41 15.31 -14.28 10.31
CA ASP A 41 14.09 -14.86 10.86
C ASP A 41 13.14 -13.77 11.34
N ILE A 42 11.87 -13.84 10.93
CA ILE A 42 10.82 -12.88 11.28
C ILE A 42 10.51 -12.91 12.79
N ASP A 43 10.71 -14.03 13.46
CA ASP A 43 10.50 -14.17 14.91
C ASP A 43 11.49 -13.32 15.73
N CYS A 44 12.50 -12.75 15.08
CA CYS A 44 13.39 -11.77 15.71
C CYS A 44 12.66 -10.57 16.32
N LEU A 45 11.46 -10.21 15.81
CA LEU A 45 10.63 -9.15 16.37
C LEU A 45 10.08 -9.44 17.77
N ASN A 46 10.22 -10.65 18.29
CA ASN A 46 9.92 -10.93 19.69
C ASN A 46 10.99 -10.35 20.65
N ASP A 47 12.14 -9.96 20.12
CA ASP A 47 13.23 -9.32 20.85
C ASP A 47 13.18 -7.79 20.60
N PRO A 48 13.00 -6.95 21.64
CA PRO A 48 12.90 -5.51 21.47
C PRO A 48 14.22 -4.83 21.03
N ASP A 49 15.35 -5.52 21.11
CA ASP A 49 16.65 -5.03 20.66
C ASP A 49 16.97 -5.44 19.21
N LYS A 50 16.01 -6.08 18.54
CA LYS A 50 16.10 -6.44 17.14
C LYS A 50 15.13 -5.63 16.27
N LEU A 51 15.49 -5.55 15.01
CA LEU A 51 14.67 -4.89 13.99
C LEU A 51 14.71 -5.66 12.68
N ILE A 52 13.71 -5.40 11.83
CA ILE A 52 13.69 -5.88 10.46
C ILE A 52 13.74 -4.71 9.48
N LEU A 53 14.44 -4.92 8.36
CA LEU A 53 14.65 -3.93 7.32
C LEU A 53 13.94 -4.32 6.04
N PRO A 54 13.38 -3.35 5.27
CA PRO A 54 13.05 -3.61 3.88
C PRO A 54 14.32 -3.75 3.05
N GLU A 55 14.26 -4.53 1.98
CA GLU A 55 15.39 -4.77 1.07
C GLU A 55 16.04 -3.48 0.58
N SER A 56 15.23 -2.49 0.21
CA SER A 56 15.71 -1.17 -0.24
C SER A 56 16.55 -0.46 0.82
N THR A 57 16.15 -0.50 2.09
CA THR A 57 16.89 0.10 3.20
C THR A 57 18.15 -0.70 3.53
N ALA A 58 18.06 -2.04 3.51
CA ALA A 58 19.23 -2.89 3.72
C ALA A 58 20.32 -2.62 2.66
N ARG A 59 19.94 -2.53 1.38
CA ARG A 59 20.86 -2.17 0.29
C ARG A 59 21.43 -0.76 0.43
N LYS A 60 20.62 0.18 0.88
CA LYS A 60 21.05 1.58 1.09
C LYS A 60 22.12 1.69 2.18
N ILE A 61 21.98 0.92 3.27
CA ILE A 61 22.88 0.98 4.43
C ILE A 61 24.10 0.08 4.25
N PHE A 62 23.92 -1.12 3.74
CA PHE A 62 24.95 -2.17 3.72
C PHE A 62 25.41 -2.56 2.31
N GLY A 63 24.86 -1.93 1.25
CA GLY A 63 25.16 -2.28 -0.12
C GLY A 63 24.73 -3.71 -0.46
N ASN A 64 25.68 -4.51 -0.97
CA ASN A 64 25.43 -5.90 -1.31
C ASN A 64 25.90 -6.90 -0.21
N GLN A 65 26.26 -6.38 0.97
CA GLN A 65 26.67 -7.25 2.08
C GLN A 65 25.45 -7.77 2.83
N PRO A 66 25.51 -8.99 3.42
CA PRO A 66 24.47 -9.47 4.33
C PRO A 66 24.22 -8.48 5.46
N ALA A 67 22.96 -8.16 5.71
CA ALA A 67 22.57 -7.20 6.74
C ALA A 67 22.31 -7.84 8.10
N VAL A 68 21.87 -9.09 8.12
CA VAL A 68 21.50 -9.81 9.35
C VAL A 68 22.72 -9.96 10.28
N GLY A 69 22.51 -9.66 11.57
CA GLY A 69 23.54 -9.67 12.60
C GLY A 69 24.36 -8.38 12.72
N LYS A 70 24.20 -7.42 11.78
CA LYS A 70 24.85 -6.11 11.90
C LYS A 70 24.11 -5.23 12.89
N VAL A 71 24.85 -4.31 13.53
CA VAL A 71 24.33 -3.41 14.55
C VAL A 71 24.11 -2.01 13.96
N LEU A 72 22.94 -1.46 14.24
CA LEU A 72 22.57 -0.08 13.96
C LEU A 72 22.51 0.70 15.28
N HIS A 73 23.28 1.77 15.38
CA HIS A 73 23.26 2.65 16.55
C HIS A 73 22.21 3.74 16.31
N ALA A 74 21.12 3.72 17.09
CA ALA A 74 20.09 4.76 17.05
C ALA A 74 20.53 5.92 17.96
N GLU A 75 20.68 7.12 17.40
CA GLU A 75 21.12 8.30 18.15
C GLU A 75 19.96 8.97 18.90
N GLU A 76 18.72 8.76 18.42
CA GLU A 76 17.50 9.16 19.11
C GLU A 76 16.54 7.98 19.07
N ALA A 77 16.39 7.27 20.16
CA ALA A 77 15.35 6.24 20.25
C ALA A 77 13.98 6.90 20.31
N VAL A 78 13.01 6.35 19.57
CA VAL A 78 11.63 6.89 19.42
C VAL A 78 10.94 7.10 20.78
N GLN A 79 11.42 6.48 21.85
CA GLN A 79 10.72 6.44 23.12
C GLN A 79 11.60 6.68 24.34
N THR A 80 12.89 6.68 24.17
CA THR A 80 13.87 7.02 25.23
C THR A 80 14.95 7.91 24.63
N LYS A 81 15.38 8.92 25.36
CA LYS A 81 16.49 9.81 24.95
C LYS A 81 17.85 9.11 24.98
N ASP A 82 17.89 7.80 25.15
CA ASP A 82 19.11 7.02 25.28
C ASP A 82 19.50 6.44 23.92
N ASN A 83 20.76 6.57 23.60
CA ASN A 83 21.37 5.90 22.44
C ASN A 83 21.16 4.40 22.58
N ARG A 84 20.44 3.81 21.64
CA ARG A 84 20.11 2.39 21.65
C ARG A 84 20.74 1.68 20.46
N GLU A 85 21.19 0.48 20.69
CA GLU A 85 21.69 -0.40 19.65
C GLU A 85 20.62 -1.39 19.24
N TYR A 86 20.45 -1.56 17.94
CA TYR A 86 19.57 -2.56 17.39
C TYR A 86 20.35 -3.52 16.51
N THR A 87 20.11 -4.80 16.66
CA THR A 87 20.66 -5.80 15.76
C THR A 87 19.66 -6.10 14.64
N VAL A 88 20.14 -6.12 13.41
CA VAL A 88 19.33 -6.55 12.27
C VAL A 88 19.02 -8.03 12.40
N GLY A 89 17.76 -8.39 12.59
CA GLY A 89 17.32 -9.77 12.76
C GLY A 89 16.80 -10.40 11.46
N ALA A 90 16.23 -9.58 10.56
CA ALA A 90 15.77 -10.05 9.27
C ALA A 90 15.73 -8.91 8.23
N VAL A 91 15.76 -9.30 6.96
CA VAL A 91 15.49 -8.44 5.81
C VAL A 91 14.27 -9.00 5.07
N TYR A 92 13.29 -8.16 4.84
CA TYR A 92 12.10 -8.52 4.08
C TYR A 92 12.09 -7.85 2.70
N LYS A 93 11.43 -8.50 1.73
CA LYS A 93 11.24 -7.96 0.39
C LYS A 93 10.30 -6.76 0.44
N ASP A 94 10.62 -5.72 -0.30
CA ASP A 94 9.80 -4.52 -0.36
C ASP A 94 8.36 -4.84 -0.81
N PHE A 95 7.40 -4.30 -0.07
CA PHE A 95 5.99 -4.35 -0.46
C PHE A 95 5.75 -3.46 -1.68
N PRO A 96 4.81 -3.83 -2.56
CA PRO A 96 4.43 -2.99 -3.68
C PRO A 96 3.79 -1.67 -3.20
N GLY A 97 3.87 -0.64 -4.03
CA GLY A 97 3.41 0.71 -3.67
C GLY A 97 1.91 0.85 -3.40
N ASN A 98 1.10 -0.17 -3.75
CA ASN A 98 -0.36 -0.21 -3.58
C ASN A 98 -0.82 -0.95 -2.32
N THR A 99 0.05 -1.12 -1.32
CA THR A 99 -0.27 -1.73 -0.03
C THR A 99 -0.34 -0.69 1.09
N GLN A 100 -1.07 -1.00 2.16
CA GLN A 100 -1.10 -0.22 3.39
C GLN A 100 0.16 -0.39 4.23
N VAL A 101 0.78 -1.57 4.16
CA VAL A 101 2.06 -1.83 4.84
C VAL A 101 3.16 -1.07 4.11
N ARG A 102 3.89 -0.23 4.84
CA ARG A 102 4.96 0.57 4.28
C ARG A 102 6.31 -0.14 4.38
N ASN A 103 7.20 0.16 3.44
CA ASN A 103 8.59 -0.30 3.49
C ASN A 103 9.36 0.57 4.50
N LEU A 104 9.29 0.17 5.76
CA LEU A 104 9.89 0.86 6.91
C LEU A 104 10.74 -0.10 7.71
N ILE A 105 11.56 0.44 8.58
CA ILE A 105 12.19 -0.36 9.64
C ILE A 105 11.13 -0.67 10.68
N TYR A 106 10.97 -1.96 11.04
CA TYR A 106 10.07 -2.38 12.11
C TYR A 106 10.87 -2.87 13.30
N THR A 107 10.45 -2.45 14.49
CA THR A 107 10.98 -2.92 15.78
C THR A 107 9.83 -3.19 16.75
N ALA A 108 10.07 -4.04 17.73
CA ALA A 108 9.03 -4.40 18.68
C ALA A 108 8.74 -3.28 19.69
N ILE A 109 7.48 -3.16 20.08
CA ILE A 109 7.09 -2.37 21.25
C ILE A 109 7.66 -3.04 22.50
N GLY A 110 8.38 -2.26 23.30
CA GLY A 110 8.85 -2.74 24.61
C GLY A 110 7.70 -3.16 25.52
N PRO A 111 7.90 -4.17 26.38
CA PRO A 111 6.83 -4.79 27.17
C PRO A 111 6.13 -3.84 28.16
N THR A 112 6.76 -2.73 28.50
CA THR A 112 6.23 -1.74 29.45
C THR A 112 5.67 -0.48 28.78
N PHE A 113 5.77 -0.39 27.42
CA PHE A 113 5.41 0.81 26.73
C PHE A 113 3.91 1.05 26.71
N GLN A 114 3.47 2.10 27.38
CA GLN A 114 2.11 2.65 27.38
C GLN A 114 0.97 1.63 27.61
N ARG A 115 1.23 0.52 28.31
CA ARG A 115 0.21 -0.52 28.56
C ARG A 115 -1.06 0.02 29.22
N ASP A 116 -0.91 1.02 30.08
CA ASP A 116 -2.01 1.59 30.87
C ASP A 116 -2.45 2.97 30.38
N ASN A 117 -1.90 3.43 29.24
CA ASN A 117 -2.27 4.72 28.64
C ASN A 117 -3.29 4.51 27.53
N PHE A 118 -4.57 4.52 27.87
CA PHE A 118 -5.68 4.39 26.93
C PHE A 118 -6.08 5.72 26.29
N GLU A 119 -5.47 6.83 26.66
CA GLU A 119 -5.75 8.15 26.07
C GLU A 119 -4.95 8.38 24.76
N ALA A 120 -3.89 7.60 24.55
CA ALA A 120 -3.05 7.73 23.37
C ALA A 120 -3.72 7.10 22.15
N SER A 121 -4.06 7.91 21.17
CA SER A 121 -4.64 7.48 19.88
C SER A 121 -3.59 7.29 18.77
N ASN A 122 -2.35 6.98 19.15
CA ASN A 122 -1.21 6.94 18.22
C ASN A 122 -0.96 5.57 17.57
N PHE A 123 -1.86 4.61 17.77
CA PHE A 123 -1.70 3.24 17.30
C PHE A 123 -2.72 2.89 16.23
N ALA A 124 -2.23 2.27 15.15
CA ALA A 124 -3.10 1.53 14.24
C ALA A 124 -3.25 0.10 14.76
N CYS A 125 -4.48 -0.34 14.93
CA CYS A 125 -4.79 -1.69 15.39
C CYS A 125 -5.35 -2.51 14.22
N TYR A 126 -4.72 -3.65 13.94
CA TYR A 126 -5.21 -4.64 12.98
C TYR A 126 -5.58 -5.91 13.73
N VAL A 127 -6.69 -6.50 13.37
CA VAL A 127 -7.20 -7.74 13.96
C VAL A 127 -7.36 -8.77 12.86
N LEU A 128 -6.77 -9.93 13.02
CA LEU A 128 -7.02 -11.09 12.17
C LEU A 128 -8.17 -11.88 12.79
N LEU A 129 -9.25 -12.06 12.03
CA LEU A 129 -10.40 -12.87 12.42
C LEU A 129 -10.33 -14.22 11.72
N ASP A 130 -10.63 -15.30 12.43
CA ASP A 130 -10.72 -16.63 11.84
C ASP A 130 -11.89 -16.74 10.85
N ASP A 131 -12.96 -16.00 11.13
CA ASP A 131 -14.12 -15.85 10.25
C ASP A 131 -14.51 -14.38 10.12
N ALA A 132 -14.60 -13.91 8.88
CA ALA A 132 -15.06 -12.55 8.58
C ALA A 132 -16.51 -12.31 9.05
N GLY A 133 -17.34 -13.35 9.09
CA GLY A 133 -18.73 -13.30 9.58
C GLY A 133 -18.83 -12.99 11.06
N ALA A 134 -17.79 -13.29 11.85
CA ALA A 134 -17.74 -13.02 13.28
C ALA A 134 -17.41 -11.55 13.63
N ALA A 135 -17.15 -10.70 12.66
CA ALA A 135 -16.75 -9.32 12.91
C ALA A 135 -17.77 -8.54 13.76
N GLN A 136 -19.07 -8.71 13.50
CA GLN A 136 -20.12 -8.03 14.25
C GLN A 136 -20.19 -8.55 15.70
N ASP A 137 -20.06 -9.86 15.92
CA ASP A 137 -20.05 -10.44 17.26
C ASP A 137 -18.87 -9.94 18.09
N VAL A 138 -17.71 -9.77 17.47
CA VAL A 138 -16.51 -9.19 18.13
C VAL A 138 -16.78 -7.73 18.51
N ILE A 139 -17.37 -6.93 17.61
CA ILE A 139 -17.73 -5.53 17.87
C ILE A 139 -18.72 -5.44 19.05
N ASP A 140 -19.77 -6.23 19.02
CA ASP A 140 -20.85 -6.20 20.02
C ASP A 140 -20.33 -6.67 21.39
N ASN A 141 -19.55 -7.74 21.40
CA ASN A 141 -18.90 -8.23 22.61
C ASN A 141 -17.98 -7.18 23.22
N PHE A 142 -17.10 -6.57 22.43
CA PHE A 142 -16.19 -5.54 22.91
C PHE A 142 -16.97 -4.31 23.43
N ASN A 143 -17.93 -3.80 22.68
CA ASN A 143 -18.72 -2.63 23.07
C ASN A 143 -19.58 -2.86 24.32
N THR A 144 -19.96 -4.12 24.58
CA THR A 144 -20.75 -4.48 25.76
C THR A 144 -19.88 -4.60 27.03
N HIS A 145 -18.65 -5.12 26.91
CA HIS A 145 -17.82 -5.47 28.06
C HIS A 145 -16.72 -4.46 28.34
N PHE A 146 -16.32 -3.64 27.36
CA PHE A 146 -15.29 -2.63 27.56
C PHE A 146 -15.88 -1.36 28.16
N ASP A 147 -15.30 -0.92 29.27
CA ASP A 147 -15.70 0.30 29.96
C ASP A 147 -15.00 1.53 29.35
N PHE A 148 -15.64 2.14 28.37
CA PHE A 148 -15.16 3.38 27.74
C PHE A 148 -15.10 4.56 28.72
N GLY A 149 -15.76 4.49 29.87
CA GLY A 149 -15.68 5.51 30.91
C GLY A 149 -14.29 5.62 31.52
N LYS A 150 -13.51 4.51 31.54
CA LYS A 150 -12.12 4.49 32.04
C LYS A 150 -11.16 5.31 31.17
N ILE A 151 -11.50 5.52 29.91
CA ILE A 151 -10.68 6.30 28.98
C ILE A 151 -11.29 7.69 28.70
N GLY A 152 -12.29 8.11 29.50
CA GLY A 152 -12.93 9.41 29.35
C GLY A 152 -13.82 9.57 28.09
N LYS A 153 -14.12 8.48 27.39
CA LYS A 153 -14.76 8.48 26.07
C LYS A 153 -16.06 7.68 26.06
N LYS A 154 -17.03 8.07 26.90
CA LYS A 154 -18.26 7.30 27.15
C LYS A 154 -19.14 7.05 25.92
N ASP A 155 -19.05 7.92 24.91
CA ASP A 155 -19.88 7.85 23.70
C ASP A 155 -19.18 7.19 22.52
N GLU A 156 -17.93 6.73 22.69
CA GLU A 156 -17.20 6.02 21.65
C GLU A 156 -17.56 4.53 21.60
N LYS A 157 -17.42 3.95 20.42
CA LYS A 157 -17.64 2.53 20.17
C LYS A 157 -16.53 1.98 19.27
N LEU A 158 -16.18 0.73 19.50
CA LEU A 158 -15.31 0.00 18.57
C LEU A 158 -16.05 -0.20 17.25
N LYS A 159 -15.36 0.07 16.15
CA LYS A 159 -15.75 -0.26 14.78
C LYS A 159 -14.60 -1.04 14.13
N LEU A 160 -14.91 -2.12 13.47
CA LEU A 160 -13.97 -2.84 12.62
C LEU A 160 -14.25 -2.48 11.16
N THR A 161 -13.22 -2.15 10.41
CA THR A 161 -13.32 -1.84 9.00
C THR A 161 -12.51 -2.87 8.22
N PRO A 162 -13.09 -3.52 7.19
CA PRO A 162 -12.34 -4.44 6.33
C PRO A 162 -11.11 -3.76 5.75
N LEU A 163 -9.99 -4.48 5.69
CA LEU A 163 -8.72 -3.95 5.16
C LEU A 163 -8.85 -3.43 3.72
N THR A 164 -9.73 -4.05 2.92
CA THR A 164 -10.05 -3.67 1.54
C THR A 164 -10.67 -2.28 1.42
N ASP A 165 -11.36 -1.83 2.46
CA ASP A 165 -12.14 -0.58 2.46
C ASP A 165 -11.36 0.59 3.03
N ILE A 166 -10.25 0.34 3.74
CA ILE A 166 -9.46 1.37 4.42
C ILE A 166 -8.94 2.43 3.44
N TYR A 167 -8.59 2.05 2.20
CA TYR A 167 -8.03 2.98 1.23
C TYR A 167 -8.94 4.18 0.94
N TYR A 168 -10.26 3.98 0.95
CA TYR A 168 -11.26 5.02 0.69
C TYR A 168 -11.94 5.54 1.97
N LEU A 169 -11.41 5.20 3.14
CA LEU A 169 -11.95 5.68 4.40
C LEU A 169 -11.46 7.11 4.65
N ASN A 170 -12.37 8.09 4.46
CA ASN A 170 -12.09 9.50 4.73
C ASN A 170 -12.16 9.86 6.23
N GLU A 171 -12.54 8.89 7.09
CA GLU A 171 -12.79 9.12 8.52
C GLU A 171 -11.52 9.14 9.37
N SER A 172 -10.36 8.73 8.84
CA SER A 172 -9.12 8.82 9.59
C SER A 172 -8.62 10.25 9.59
N GLN A 173 -8.92 11.00 10.66
CA GLN A 173 -8.39 12.35 10.91
C GLN A 173 -6.86 12.38 11.00
N ASP A 174 -6.21 11.25 11.17
CA ASP A 174 -4.77 11.09 11.21
C ASP A 174 -4.24 10.58 9.86
N GLY A 175 -4.21 11.44 8.86
CA GLY A 175 -3.62 11.19 7.54
C GLY A 175 -2.13 10.80 7.54
N MET A 176 -1.58 10.50 8.71
CA MET A 176 -0.17 10.15 8.90
C MET A 176 0.12 8.65 8.79
N ILE A 177 -0.86 7.77 9.01
CA ILE A 177 -0.62 6.32 9.11
C ILE A 177 -1.02 5.59 7.84
N PHE A 178 -2.08 6.02 7.16
CA PHE A 178 -2.63 5.31 6.00
C PHE A 178 -2.48 6.10 4.71
N ARG A 179 -2.20 5.37 3.62
CA ARG A 179 -2.41 5.93 2.29
C ARG A 179 -3.91 5.88 2.03
N SER A 180 -4.54 7.03 1.89
CA SER A 180 -5.96 7.12 1.56
C SER A 180 -6.15 7.72 0.18
N GLY A 181 -7.15 7.22 -0.54
CA GLY A 181 -7.64 7.78 -1.80
C GLY A 181 -8.98 8.47 -1.57
N ASN A 182 -9.28 9.47 -2.36
CA ASN A 182 -10.59 10.09 -2.37
C ASN A 182 -11.49 9.38 -3.38
N LYS A 183 -12.53 8.70 -2.90
CA LYS A 183 -13.48 7.95 -3.74
C LYS A 183 -14.22 8.87 -4.72
N GLU A 184 -14.58 10.08 -4.29
CA GLU A 184 -15.29 11.05 -5.14
C GLU A 184 -14.40 11.51 -6.29
N VAL A 185 -13.13 11.84 -6.00
CA VAL A 185 -12.15 12.22 -7.02
C VAL A 185 -11.91 11.06 -8.00
N THR A 186 -11.81 9.83 -7.50
CA THR A 186 -11.62 8.65 -8.36
C THR A 186 -12.81 8.44 -9.29
N LEU A 187 -14.04 8.58 -8.78
CA LEU A 187 -15.25 8.49 -9.59
C LEU A 187 -15.33 9.64 -10.60
N LEU A 188 -14.99 10.85 -10.21
CA LEU A 188 -14.95 12.01 -11.10
C LEU A 188 -14.00 11.77 -12.27
N LEU A 189 -12.77 11.30 -11.97
CA LEU A 189 -11.78 10.98 -12.99
C LEU A 189 -12.25 9.85 -13.92
N PHE A 190 -12.94 8.84 -13.38
CA PHE A 190 -13.54 7.78 -14.17
C PHE A 190 -14.58 8.31 -15.16
N PHE A 191 -15.49 9.18 -14.71
CA PHE A 191 -16.50 9.77 -15.60
C PHE A 191 -15.88 10.70 -16.64
N ILE A 192 -14.84 11.47 -16.31
CA ILE A 192 -14.10 12.28 -17.27
C ILE A 192 -13.46 11.39 -18.32
N ALA A 193 -12.81 10.29 -17.93
CA ALA A 193 -12.22 9.35 -18.87
C ALA A 193 -13.26 8.72 -19.80
N LEU A 194 -14.43 8.34 -19.28
CA LEU A 194 -15.54 7.83 -20.08
C LEU A 194 -16.04 8.86 -21.08
N LEU A 195 -16.18 10.13 -20.66
CA LEU A 195 -16.59 11.22 -21.54
C LEU A 195 -15.59 11.44 -22.68
N ILE A 196 -14.29 11.40 -22.39
CA ILE A 196 -13.23 11.50 -23.39
C ILE A 196 -13.35 10.36 -24.42
N ILE A 197 -13.59 9.13 -23.97
CA ILE A 197 -13.78 7.97 -24.86
C ILE A 197 -15.00 8.18 -25.77
N ILE A 198 -16.12 8.68 -25.23
CA ILE A 198 -17.33 8.97 -25.99
C ILE A 198 -17.05 10.03 -27.08
N VAL A 199 -16.40 11.13 -26.70
CA VAL A 199 -16.04 12.20 -27.66
C VAL A 199 -15.11 11.67 -28.76
N ALA A 200 -14.11 10.86 -28.36
CA ALA A 200 -13.21 10.24 -29.33
C ALA A 200 -13.96 9.31 -30.29
N ALA A 201 -14.90 8.50 -29.79
CA ALA A 201 -15.74 7.62 -30.60
C ALA A 201 -16.63 8.40 -31.60
N ILE A 202 -17.22 9.52 -31.15
CA ILE A 202 -18.01 10.40 -32.01
C ILE A 202 -17.12 11.01 -33.12
N ASN A 203 -15.96 11.54 -32.75
CA ASN A 203 -15.03 12.11 -33.71
C ASN A 203 -14.55 11.07 -34.72
N PHE A 204 -14.21 9.85 -34.27
CA PHE A 204 -13.85 8.76 -35.16
C PHE A 204 -14.98 8.39 -36.12
N THR A 205 -16.23 8.30 -35.59
CA THR A 205 -17.41 8.00 -36.42
C THR A 205 -17.63 9.07 -37.48
N ASN A 206 -17.56 10.35 -37.10
CA ASN A 206 -17.70 11.47 -38.03
C ASN A 206 -16.62 11.43 -39.13
N PHE A 207 -15.36 11.22 -38.76
CA PHE A 207 -14.25 11.09 -39.68
C PHE A 207 -14.41 9.90 -40.63
N SER A 208 -14.76 8.72 -40.09
CA SER A 208 -14.98 7.51 -40.86
C SER A 208 -16.14 7.67 -41.85
N THR A 209 -17.23 8.33 -41.43
CA THR A 209 -18.37 8.62 -42.28
C THR A 209 -18.02 9.58 -43.41
N ALA A 210 -17.23 10.61 -43.14
CA ALA A 210 -16.76 11.57 -44.15
C ALA A 210 -15.89 10.91 -45.23
N LEU A 211 -15.15 9.85 -44.89
CA LEU A 211 -14.33 9.09 -45.85
C LEU A 211 -15.14 8.08 -46.67
N THR A 212 -16.38 7.78 -46.28
CA THR A 212 -17.22 6.79 -46.96
C THR A 212 -17.38 7.02 -48.48
N PRO A 213 -17.64 8.25 -49.00
CA PRO A 213 -17.76 8.49 -50.44
C PRO A 213 -16.52 8.09 -51.22
N LEU A 214 -15.32 8.30 -50.64
CA LEU A 214 -14.04 7.93 -51.30
C LEU A 214 -13.87 6.41 -51.34
N ARG A 215 -14.41 5.68 -50.36
CA ARG A 215 -14.32 4.22 -50.23
C ARG A 215 -15.34 3.47 -51.08
N ILE A 216 -16.50 4.08 -51.38
CA ILE A 216 -17.58 3.42 -52.15
C ILE A 216 -17.06 2.91 -53.50
N LYS A 217 -16.23 3.66 -54.21
CA LYS A 217 -15.67 3.26 -55.50
C LYS A 217 -14.80 1.98 -55.36
N SER A 218 -13.96 1.91 -54.35
CA SER A 218 -13.11 0.74 -54.09
C SER A 218 -13.92 -0.48 -53.69
N ILE A 219 -14.92 -0.29 -52.80
CA ILE A 219 -15.82 -1.36 -52.34
C ILE A 219 -16.61 -1.94 -53.51
N ASN A 220 -17.18 -1.08 -54.39
CA ASN A 220 -17.92 -1.53 -55.55
C ASN A 220 -17.03 -2.30 -56.52
N THR A 221 -15.81 -1.88 -56.74
CA THR A 221 -14.85 -2.59 -57.61
C THR A 221 -14.57 -4.01 -57.04
N GLN A 222 -14.35 -4.11 -55.74
CA GLN A 222 -14.13 -5.42 -55.05
C GLN A 222 -15.34 -6.32 -55.12
N LYS A 223 -16.58 -5.76 -54.99
CA LYS A 223 -17.82 -6.52 -55.16
C LYS A 223 -17.98 -7.08 -56.57
N VAL A 224 -17.67 -6.26 -57.60
CA VAL A 224 -17.72 -6.72 -59.01
C VAL A 224 -16.72 -7.84 -59.26
N LEU A 225 -15.58 -7.81 -58.58
CA LEU A 225 -14.54 -8.86 -58.63
C LEU A 225 -14.90 -10.11 -57.77
N GLY A 226 -16.10 -10.16 -57.17
CA GLY A 226 -16.62 -11.32 -56.46
C GLY A 226 -16.28 -11.38 -54.96
N SER A 227 -15.85 -10.30 -54.32
CA SER A 227 -15.63 -10.26 -52.88
C SER A 227 -16.95 -10.40 -52.12
N SER A 228 -16.98 -11.24 -51.07
CA SER A 228 -18.15 -11.40 -50.20
C SER A 228 -18.31 -10.19 -49.28
N ASP A 229 -19.55 -9.89 -48.89
CA ASP A 229 -19.85 -8.78 -47.94
C ASP A 229 -19.17 -8.97 -46.59
N THR A 230 -19.01 -10.23 -46.15
CA THR A 230 -18.30 -10.55 -44.89
C THR A 230 -16.81 -10.20 -44.96
N LEU A 231 -16.16 -10.48 -46.09
CA LEU A 231 -14.75 -10.16 -46.29
C LEU A 231 -14.52 -8.67 -46.27
N LEU A 232 -15.37 -7.92 -47.01
CA LEU A 232 -15.32 -6.46 -47.09
C LEU A 232 -15.54 -5.80 -45.69
N ARG A 233 -16.53 -6.28 -44.96
CA ARG A 233 -16.80 -5.80 -43.62
C ARG A 233 -15.63 -6.04 -42.67
N ASN A 234 -15.05 -7.25 -42.68
CA ASN A 234 -13.92 -7.57 -41.81
C ASN A 234 -12.67 -6.77 -42.17
N ALA A 235 -12.42 -6.51 -43.48
CA ALA A 235 -11.32 -5.65 -43.92
C ALA A 235 -11.49 -4.22 -43.41
N LEU A 236 -12.70 -3.64 -43.51
CA LEU A 236 -12.99 -2.29 -43.00
C LEU A 236 -12.86 -2.21 -41.45
N LEU A 237 -13.31 -3.24 -40.73
CA LEU A 237 -13.15 -3.30 -39.28
C LEU A 237 -11.67 -3.40 -38.87
N ALA A 238 -10.89 -4.21 -39.58
CA ALA A 238 -9.45 -4.34 -39.33
C ALA A 238 -8.70 -3.01 -39.61
N GLU A 239 -9.05 -2.31 -40.72
CA GLU A 239 -8.50 -1.00 -41.01
C GLU A 239 -8.85 0.02 -39.90
N ALA A 240 -10.11 0.05 -39.47
CA ALA A 240 -10.54 0.93 -38.39
C ALA A 240 -9.81 0.63 -37.08
N ALA A 241 -9.61 -0.65 -36.74
CA ALA A 241 -8.85 -1.06 -35.56
C ALA A 241 -7.38 -0.63 -35.63
N ILE A 242 -6.73 -0.77 -36.78
CA ILE A 242 -5.33 -0.35 -36.96
C ILE A 242 -5.21 1.16 -36.81
N VAL A 243 -6.10 1.94 -37.45
CA VAL A 243 -6.09 3.42 -37.36
C VAL A 243 -6.37 3.91 -35.94
N SER A 244 -7.15 3.18 -35.15
CA SER A 244 -7.42 3.55 -33.76
C SER A 244 -6.27 3.23 -32.79
N LEU A 245 -5.26 2.45 -33.22
CA LEU A 245 -4.07 2.09 -32.40
C LEU A 245 -2.86 2.99 -32.69
N ILE A 246 -2.92 3.83 -33.70
CA ILE A 246 -1.89 4.81 -34.06
C ILE A 246 -2.22 6.17 -33.45
#